data_1d2bbcd297f040daa98edecb384ec0b9
#
_entry.id   1d2bbcd297f040daa98edecb384ec0b9
#
_cell.length_a   1.000
_cell.length_b   1.000
_cell.length_c   1.000
_cell.angle_alpha   90.00
_cell.angle_beta   90.00
_cell.angle_gamma   90.00
#
_symmetry.space_group_name_H-M   'P 1'
#
loop_
_entity.id
_entity.type
_entity.pdbx_description
1 polymer ?
#
loop_
_entity_poly.entity_id
_entity_poly.type
_entity_poly.pdbx_seq_one_letter_code
_entity_poly.pdbx_strand_id
1 'polypeptide(L)'
;MSQLEFAHVTKKYGDLEALSAFTLSVEKGELISILGPSGCGKTTALRVAAGFEKFDAGRLIMNGHSIEPVPPQKRNMGMVFQSYSLFPHLTVAENIGFGLSIRKMDKKKRVSVVSDMLDLVRLVDVGHRYPHQLSGGQQQRVALARALAIEPTVLLLDEPLSALDAKVRVEVREEIRSLQKRTGTTTLFVTHDQDEALTISDRVCVMSNGVIQQVGTPQEVYDNPSTDFVATFIGETNSVTIAGNEVLVRPEHTRVVGDAEPDSYRGIVQSFSFAGPLKTVVVRMSVDESLVRATMTNTVGTEWTMGQEVGIVFDHILRPTT
;
A
#
# COMPACT_ATOMS: atom_id res chain seq x y z
N MET A 1 1.89 7.74 21.16
CA MET A 1 0.53 8.33 21.34
C MET A 1 -0.12 8.45 19.97
N SER A 2 -1.30 7.88 19.84
CA SER A 2 -2.06 7.86 18.60
C SER A 2 -2.32 9.28 18.08
N GLN A 3 -2.00 9.51 16.80
CA GLN A 3 -2.26 10.78 16.10
C GLN A 3 -3.66 10.80 15.51
N LEU A 4 -4.08 9.67 14.95
CA LEU A 4 -5.42 9.46 14.37
C LEU A 4 -5.92 8.07 14.82
N GLU A 5 -7.16 7.99 15.28
CA GLU A 5 -7.77 6.75 15.74
C GLU A 5 -9.20 6.62 15.22
N PHE A 6 -9.46 5.51 14.58
CA PHE A 6 -10.79 5.02 14.26
C PHE A 6 -11.18 4.02 15.36
N ALA A 7 -12.21 4.32 16.13
CA ALA A 7 -12.69 3.46 17.19
C ALA A 7 -14.07 2.90 16.82
N HIS A 8 -14.10 1.65 16.33
CA HIS A 8 -15.29 0.91 15.89
C HIS A 8 -16.16 1.68 14.89
N VAL A 9 -15.51 2.33 13.92
CA VAL A 9 -16.21 3.15 12.91
C VAL A 9 -16.99 2.25 11.96
N THR A 10 -18.30 2.49 11.86
CA THR A 10 -19.19 1.81 10.92
C THR A 10 -19.75 2.81 9.91
N LYS A 11 -19.72 2.44 8.63
CA LYS A 11 -20.32 3.23 7.54
C LYS A 11 -21.13 2.34 6.63
N LYS A 12 -22.40 2.73 6.40
CA LYS A 12 -23.33 2.04 5.51
C LYS A 12 -23.74 2.90 4.32
N TYR A 13 -23.95 2.27 3.19
CA TYR A 13 -24.59 2.83 2.01
C TYR A 13 -25.77 1.93 1.64
N GLY A 14 -26.98 2.28 2.10
CA GLY A 14 -28.12 1.37 2.05
C GLY A 14 -27.83 0.09 2.83
N ASP A 15 -27.93 -1.07 2.17
CA ASP A 15 -27.66 -2.38 2.78
C ASP A 15 -26.17 -2.75 2.79
N LEU A 16 -25.34 -2.01 2.06
CA LEU A 16 -23.90 -2.27 2.00
C LEU A 16 -23.17 -1.63 3.18
N GLU A 17 -22.54 -2.44 4.02
CA GLU A 17 -21.66 -1.99 5.10
C GLU A 17 -20.23 -1.82 4.57
N ALA A 18 -19.88 -0.59 4.20
CA ALA A 18 -18.58 -0.27 3.60
C ALA A 18 -17.44 -0.25 4.64
N LEU A 19 -17.76 0.04 5.91
CA LEU A 19 -16.87 -0.12 7.07
C LEU A 19 -17.68 -0.78 8.17
N SER A 20 -17.16 -1.89 8.71
CA SER A 20 -17.77 -2.66 9.78
C SER A 20 -16.88 -2.63 11.02
N ALA A 21 -17.28 -1.88 12.03
CA ALA A 21 -16.55 -1.70 13.29
C ALA A 21 -15.03 -1.44 13.08
N PHE A 22 -14.69 -0.68 12.06
CA PHE A 22 -13.31 -0.40 11.64
C PHE A 22 -12.54 0.25 12.79
N THR A 23 -11.50 -0.43 13.28
CA THR A 23 -10.69 0.02 14.42
C THR A 23 -9.23 0.06 14.01
N LEU A 24 -8.67 1.28 13.89
CA LEU A 24 -7.29 1.50 13.46
C LEU A 24 -6.70 2.68 14.23
N SER A 25 -5.52 2.47 14.80
CA SER A 25 -4.72 3.51 15.44
C SER A 25 -3.49 3.79 14.60
N VAL A 26 -3.24 5.07 14.32
CA VAL A 26 -2.09 5.57 13.55
C VAL A 26 -1.24 6.44 14.47
N GLU A 27 0.01 6.06 14.65
CA GLU A 27 0.93 6.78 15.55
C GLU A 27 1.48 8.05 14.88
N LYS A 28 1.98 8.97 15.72
CA LYS A 28 2.57 10.21 15.21
C LYS A 28 3.81 9.93 14.35
N GLY A 29 3.84 10.48 13.14
CA GLY A 29 4.95 10.31 12.20
C GLY A 29 4.98 8.95 11.51
N GLU A 30 3.98 8.10 11.74
CA GLU A 30 3.83 6.80 11.09
C GLU A 30 3.27 6.97 9.66
N LEU A 31 3.74 6.13 8.74
CA LEU A 31 3.08 5.87 7.47
C LEU A 31 2.43 4.49 7.52
N ILE A 32 1.11 4.46 7.52
CA ILE A 32 0.35 3.22 7.46
C ILE A 32 -0.38 3.11 6.13
N SER A 33 -0.27 1.95 5.48
CA SER A 33 -1.06 1.66 4.28
C SER A 33 -2.33 0.91 4.63
N ILE A 34 -3.45 1.30 3.99
CA ILE A 34 -4.67 0.50 3.94
C ILE A 34 -4.67 -0.21 2.59
N LEU A 35 -4.57 -1.54 2.62
CA LEU A 35 -4.46 -2.42 1.47
C LEU A 35 -5.64 -3.37 1.41
N GLY A 36 -6.16 -3.67 0.23
CA GLY A 36 -7.25 -4.63 0.05
C GLY A 36 -7.84 -4.58 -1.37
N PRO A 37 -8.72 -5.51 -1.72
CA PRO A 37 -9.39 -5.54 -3.01
C PRO A 37 -10.18 -4.26 -3.30
N SER A 38 -10.51 -4.04 -4.58
CA SER A 38 -11.40 -2.94 -4.96
C SER A 38 -12.75 -3.08 -4.27
N GLY A 39 -13.30 -1.97 -3.76
CA GLY A 39 -14.60 -1.95 -3.09
C GLY A 39 -14.61 -2.40 -1.62
N CYS A 40 -13.47 -2.79 -1.02
CA CYS A 40 -13.44 -3.24 0.38
C CYS A 40 -13.55 -2.13 1.44
N GLY A 41 -13.69 -0.84 1.06
CA GLY A 41 -13.90 0.26 2.01
C GLY A 41 -12.72 1.21 2.24
N LYS A 42 -11.55 1.02 1.61
CA LYS A 42 -10.33 1.82 1.81
C LYS A 42 -10.55 3.33 1.61
N THR A 43 -11.06 3.72 0.44
CA THR A 43 -11.39 5.13 0.13
C THR A 43 -12.46 5.67 1.07
N THR A 44 -13.41 4.83 1.52
CA THR A 44 -14.42 5.23 2.51
C THR A 44 -13.78 5.59 3.84
N ALA A 45 -12.84 4.77 4.36
CA ALA A 45 -12.09 5.08 5.59
C ALA A 45 -11.34 6.41 5.47
N LEU A 46 -10.70 6.64 4.33
CA LEU A 46 -9.97 7.88 4.07
C LEU A 46 -10.89 9.10 3.98
N ARG A 47 -12.06 8.98 3.31
CA ARG A 47 -13.06 10.05 3.22
C ARG A 47 -13.72 10.35 4.57
N VAL A 48 -13.92 9.34 5.41
CA VAL A 48 -14.38 9.51 6.80
C VAL A 48 -13.34 10.29 7.59
N ALA A 49 -12.05 9.94 7.50
CA ALA A 49 -10.96 10.70 8.14
C ALA A 49 -10.96 12.16 7.71
N ALA A 50 -11.04 12.41 6.39
CA ALA A 50 -11.06 13.75 5.82
C ALA A 50 -12.33 14.56 6.18
N GLY A 51 -13.40 13.88 6.60
CA GLY A 51 -14.69 14.50 6.89
C GLY A 51 -15.59 14.74 5.67
N PHE A 52 -15.28 14.12 4.55
CA PHE A 52 -16.12 14.12 3.36
C PHE A 52 -17.29 13.15 3.45
N GLU A 53 -17.15 12.12 4.30
CA GLU A 53 -18.19 11.15 4.60
C GLU A 53 -18.51 11.15 6.09
N LYS A 54 -19.78 11.08 6.44
CA LYS A 54 -20.24 10.82 7.80
C LYS A 54 -20.30 9.32 8.00
N PHE A 55 -19.93 8.86 9.18
CA PHE A 55 -20.11 7.47 9.59
C PHE A 55 -21.36 7.32 10.47
N ASP A 56 -21.84 6.08 10.62
CA ASP A 56 -23.12 5.78 11.25
C ASP A 56 -22.96 5.38 12.72
N ALA A 57 -21.79 4.82 13.09
CA ALA A 57 -21.44 4.45 14.46
C ALA A 57 -19.94 4.50 14.70
N GLY A 58 -19.52 4.54 15.96
CA GLY A 58 -18.12 4.59 16.36
C GLY A 58 -17.65 6.00 16.72
N ARG A 59 -16.35 6.22 16.73
CA ARG A 59 -15.70 7.51 16.99
C ARG A 59 -14.47 7.70 16.14
N LEU A 60 -14.19 8.95 15.77
CA LEU A 60 -12.97 9.35 15.10
C LEU A 60 -12.23 10.38 15.97
N ILE A 61 -11.01 10.04 16.36
CA ILE A 61 -10.24 10.80 17.35
C ILE A 61 -8.93 11.25 16.69
N MET A 62 -8.55 12.51 16.88
CA MET A 62 -7.27 13.05 16.46
C MET A 62 -6.63 13.83 17.63
N ASN A 63 -5.39 13.51 17.95
CA ASN A 63 -4.69 14.09 19.12
C ASN A 63 -5.51 13.96 20.42
N GLY A 64 -6.20 12.85 20.64
CA GLY A 64 -7.03 12.61 21.82
C GLY A 64 -8.39 13.33 21.82
N HIS A 65 -8.74 14.06 20.77
CA HIS A 65 -10.00 14.80 20.65
C HIS A 65 -10.87 14.22 19.55
N SER A 66 -12.19 14.11 19.80
CA SER A 66 -13.15 13.73 18.75
C SER A 66 -13.21 14.81 17.66
N ILE A 67 -13.11 14.38 16.40
CA ILE A 67 -13.18 15.26 15.22
C ILE A 67 -14.44 15.08 14.38
N GLU A 68 -15.41 14.31 14.85
CA GLU A 68 -16.70 14.10 14.17
C GLU A 68 -17.42 15.41 13.83
N PRO A 69 -17.57 16.36 14.77
CA PRO A 69 -18.25 17.63 14.51
C PRO A 69 -17.40 18.62 13.70
N VAL A 70 -16.11 18.31 13.49
CA VAL A 70 -15.16 19.20 12.81
C VAL A 70 -15.32 19.09 11.30
N PRO A 71 -15.69 20.18 10.59
CA PRO A 71 -15.83 20.14 9.14
C PRO A 71 -14.45 19.95 8.45
N PRO A 72 -14.41 19.39 7.21
CA PRO A 72 -13.18 19.01 6.51
C PRO A 72 -12.09 20.09 6.52
N GLN A 73 -12.46 21.34 6.21
CA GLN A 73 -11.53 22.48 6.11
C GLN A 73 -10.86 22.86 7.45
N LYS A 74 -11.39 22.37 8.58
CA LYS A 74 -10.87 22.64 9.93
C LYS A 74 -10.12 21.45 10.54
N ARG A 75 -10.11 20.28 9.87
CA ARG A 75 -9.42 19.05 10.38
C ARG A 75 -7.91 19.11 10.26
N ASN A 76 -7.36 20.12 9.60
CA ASN A 76 -5.93 20.27 9.33
C ASN A 76 -5.31 19.00 8.69
N MET A 77 -5.99 18.42 7.73
CA MET A 77 -5.53 17.27 6.95
C MET A 77 -5.17 17.69 5.53
N GLY A 78 -4.04 17.20 5.01
CA GLY A 78 -3.69 17.29 3.60
C GLY A 78 -4.22 16.08 2.86
N MET A 79 -4.77 16.24 1.66
CA MET A 79 -5.26 15.12 0.87
C MET A 79 -4.76 15.19 -0.57
N VAL A 80 -4.31 14.03 -1.07
CA VAL A 80 -4.01 13.79 -2.48
C VAL A 80 -4.99 12.74 -2.99
N PHE A 81 -5.73 13.11 -4.02
CA PHE A 81 -6.71 12.23 -4.67
C PHE A 81 -6.06 11.42 -5.79
N GLN A 82 -6.66 10.33 -6.18
CA GLN A 82 -6.22 9.44 -7.25
C GLN A 82 -5.93 10.16 -8.59
N SER A 83 -6.73 11.18 -8.93
CA SER A 83 -6.56 12.01 -10.13
C SER A 83 -5.71 13.26 -9.89
N TYR A 84 -4.95 13.33 -8.78
CA TYR A 84 -4.17 14.48 -8.32
C TYR A 84 -4.99 15.75 -8.06
N SER A 85 -6.11 15.93 -8.74
CA SER A 85 -7.09 17.03 -8.60
C SER A 85 -6.43 18.43 -8.55
N LEU A 86 -5.42 18.65 -9.42
CA LEU A 86 -4.82 19.96 -9.58
C LEU A 86 -5.80 20.92 -10.26
N PHE A 87 -5.78 22.18 -9.86
CA PHE A 87 -6.56 23.22 -10.49
C PHE A 87 -5.95 23.55 -11.86
N PRO A 88 -6.61 23.22 -12.99
CA PRO A 88 -6.00 23.30 -14.32
C PRO A 88 -5.75 24.74 -14.79
N HIS A 89 -6.47 25.71 -14.23
CA HIS A 89 -6.38 27.14 -14.53
C HIS A 89 -5.38 27.90 -13.64
N LEU A 90 -4.76 27.22 -12.67
CA LEU A 90 -3.73 27.76 -11.81
C LEU A 90 -2.35 27.19 -12.19
N THR A 91 -1.33 28.01 -12.05
CA THR A 91 0.06 27.56 -12.18
C THR A 91 0.43 26.59 -11.06
N VAL A 92 1.58 25.93 -11.17
CA VAL A 92 2.16 25.06 -10.13
C VAL A 92 2.32 25.82 -8.81
N ALA A 93 2.91 27.02 -8.85
CA ALA A 93 3.08 27.84 -7.64
C ALA A 93 1.75 28.24 -7.00
N GLU A 94 0.75 28.58 -7.82
CA GLU A 94 -0.59 28.92 -7.35
C GLU A 94 -1.34 27.70 -6.79
N ASN A 95 -1.18 26.50 -7.39
CA ASN A 95 -1.71 25.26 -6.86
C ASN A 95 -1.16 24.99 -5.46
N ILE A 96 0.18 25.04 -5.28
CA ILE A 96 0.83 24.82 -3.98
C ILE A 96 0.36 25.87 -2.97
N GLY A 97 0.31 27.15 -3.37
CA GLY A 97 -0.07 28.26 -2.52
C GLY A 97 -1.57 28.38 -2.24
N PHE A 98 -2.42 27.57 -2.88
CA PHE A 98 -3.87 27.69 -2.80
C PHE A 98 -4.41 27.57 -1.37
N GLY A 99 -4.06 26.50 -0.66
CA GLY A 99 -4.49 26.29 0.73
C GLY A 99 -4.02 27.39 1.68
N LEU A 100 -2.81 27.91 1.46
CA LEU A 100 -2.26 29.02 2.22
C LEU A 100 -3.02 30.33 1.99
N SER A 101 -3.50 30.56 0.75
CA SER A 101 -4.31 31.74 0.42
C SER A 101 -5.68 31.69 1.09
N ILE A 102 -6.33 30.52 1.13
CA ILE A 102 -7.59 30.29 1.86
C ILE A 102 -7.43 30.57 3.34
N ARG A 103 -6.26 30.19 3.93
CA ARG A 103 -5.91 30.50 5.33
C ARG A 103 -5.49 31.94 5.56
N LYS A 104 -5.59 32.81 4.53
CA LYS A 104 -5.25 34.24 4.58
C LYS A 104 -3.79 34.50 4.99
N MET A 105 -2.86 33.59 4.63
CA MET A 105 -1.43 33.78 4.88
C MET A 105 -0.92 35.00 4.10
N ASP A 106 -0.04 35.80 4.74
CA ASP A 106 0.61 36.94 4.10
C ASP A 106 1.31 36.54 2.78
N LYS A 107 1.25 37.42 1.79
CA LYS A 107 1.74 37.15 0.42
C LYS A 107 3.24 36.81 0.40
N LYS A 108 4.07 37.55 1.18
CA LYS A 108 5.53 37.31 1.20
C LYS A 108 5.84 35.97 1.83
N LYS A 109 5.19 35.65 2.96
CA LYS A 109 5.34 34.34 3.63
C LYS A 109 4.87 33.20 2.72
N ARG A 110 3.75 33.37 2.01
CA ARG A 110 3.24 32.38 1.07
C ARG A 110 4.22 32.09 -0.07
N VAL A 111 4.86 33.11 -0.64
CA VAL A 111 5.89 32.95 -1.67
C VAL A 111 7.07 32.15 -1.14
N SER A 112 7.54 32.43 0.07
CA SER A 112 8.61 31.66 0.70
C SER A 112 8.22 30.19 0.86
N VAL A 113 7.05 29.90 1.46
CA VAL A 113 6.58 28.51 1.65
C VAL A 113 6.45 27.78 0.32
N VAL A 114 5.92 28.43 -0.72
CA VAL A 114 5.82 27.84 -2.05
C VAL A 114 7.20 27.51 -2.63
N SER A 115 8.19 28.38 -2.47
CA SER A 115 9.56 28.13 -2.89
C SER A 115 10.14 26.92 -2.15
N ASP A 116 10.00 26.86 -0.83
CA ASP A 116 10.47 25.74 0.00
C ASP A 116 9.81 24.41 -0.40
N MET A 117 8.51 24.44 -0.76
CA MET A 117 7.80 23.26 -1.24
C MET A 117 8.26 22.81 -2.63
N LEU A 118 8.53 23.74 -3.54
CA LEU A 118 9.10 23.44 -4.86
C LEU A 118 10.49 22.78 -4.73
N ASP A 119 11.32 23.31 -3.84
CA ASP A 119 12.63 22.71 -3.52
C ASP A 119 12.46 21.31 -2.91
N LEU A 120 11.51 21.15 -1.99
CA LEU A 120 11.24 19.90 -1.30
C LEU A 120 10.89 18.77 -2.28
N VAL A 121 10.09 19.08 -3.33
CA VAL A 121 9.65 18.11 -4.34
C VAL A 121 10.50 18.15 -5.62
N ARG A 122 11.63 18.87 -5.63
CA ARG A 122 12.58 18.97 -6.76
C ARG A 122 11.94 19.51 -8.05
N LEU A 123 11.13 20.54 -7.93
CA LEU A 123 10.42 21.18 -9.06
C LEU A 123 10.63 22.69 -9.12
N VAL A 124 11.85 23.16 -8.83
CA VAL A 124 12.21 24.58 -8.71
C VAL A 124 11.84 25.39 -9.96
N ASP A 125 12.16 24.84 -11.15
CA ASP A 125 12.07 25.58 -12.42
C ASP A 125 10.68 25.58 -13.06
N VAL A 126 9.70 24.87 -12.47
CA VAL A 126 8.37 24.68 -13.09
C VAL A 126 7.24 25.44 -12.40
N GLY A 127 7.54 26.27 -11.42
CA GLY A 127 6.54 27.00 -10.63
C GLY A 127 5.57 27.86 -11.47
N HIS A 128 6.00 28.34 -12.64
CA HIS A 128 5.21 29.15 -13.57
C HIS A 128 4.36 28.33 -14.56
N ARG A 129 4.56 27.00 -14.65
CA ARG A 129 3.85 26.12 -15.60
C ARG A 129 2.45 25.80 -15.08
N TYR A 130 1.58 25.38 -16.00
CA TYR A 130 0.26 24.85 -15.71
C TYR A 130 0.27 23.32 -15.64
N PRO A 131 -0.68 22.66 -14.96
CA PRO A 131 -0.73 21.21 -14.81
C PRO A 131 -0.62 20.42 -16.12
N HIS A 132 -1.27 20.86 -17.18
CA HIS A 132 -1.23 20.21 -18.50
C HIS A 132 0.15 20.22 -19.17
N GLN A 133 1.10 21.01 -18.68
CA GLN A 133 2.48 21.11 -19.17
C GLN A 133 3.44 20.19 -18.40
N LEU A 134 2.92 19.38 -17.46
CA LEU A 134 3.69 18.52 -16.57
C LEU A 134 3.47 17.04 -16.91
N SER A 135 4.51 16.22 -16.68
CA SER A 135 4.33 14.75 -16.65
C SER A 135 3.48 14.31 -15.47
N GLY A 136 2.92 13.09 -15.51
CA GLY A 136 2.10 12.54 -14.43
C GLY A 136 2.84 12.54 -13.08
N GLY A 137 4.11 12.12 -13.05
CA GLY A 137 4.93 12.16 -11.83
C GLY A 137 5.17 13.59 -11.32
N GLN A 138 5.35 14.56 -12.22
CA GLN A 138 5.46 15.98 -11.81
C GLN A 138 4.13 16.49 -11.24
N GLN A 139 2.99 16.16 -11.87
CA GLN A 139 1.67 16.54 -11.34
C GLN A 139 1.45 15.98 -9.94
N GLN A 140 1.84 14.74 -9.69
CA GLN A 140 1.74 14.13 -8.39
C GLN A 140 2.61 14.83 -7.34
N ARG A 141 3.86 15.15 -7.66
CA ARG A 141 4.74 15.93 -6.77
C ARG A 141 4.14 17.30 -6.44
N VAL A 142 3.51 17.97 -7.39
CA VAL A 142 2.77 19.22 -7.14
C VAL A 142 1.59 19.00 -6.20
N ALA A 143 0.81 17.92 -6.37
CA ALA A 143 -0.30 17.58 -5.48
C ALA A 143 0.19 17.28 -4.05
N LEU A 144 1.31 16.57 -3.90
CA LEU A 144 1.96 16.34 -2.60
C LEU A 144 2.44 17.65 -1.97
N ALA A 145 3.14 18.49 -2.72
CA ALA A 145 3.60 19.80 -2.26
C ALA A 145 2.43 20.68 -1.80
N ARG A 146 1.32 20.71 -2.56
CA ARG A 146 0.09 21.42 -2.19
C ARG A 146 -0.49 20.93 -0.88
N ALA A 147 -0.53 19.58 -0.70
CA ALA A 147 -1.07 18.97 0.51
C ALA A 147 -0.15 19.20 1.73
N LEU A 148 1.16 19.23 1.55
CA LEU A 148 2.15 19.47 2.61
C LEU A 148 2.32 20.95 2.96
N ALA A 149 2.11 21.87 2.01
CA ALA A 149 2.30 23.31 2.20
C ALA A 149 1.51 23.89 3.39
N ILE A 150 0.37 23.30 3.71
CA ILE A 150 -0.49 23.71 4.82
C ILE A 150 -0.02 23.16 6.19
N GLU A 151 1.11 22.45 6.23
CA GLU A 151 1.62 21.76 7.44
C GLU A 151 0.53 20.88 8.08
N PRO A 152 0.04 19.87 7.39
CA PRO A 152 -1.08 19.07 7.87
C PRO A 152 -0.67 18.21 9.06
N THR A 153 -1.60 17.97 9.98
CA THR A 153 -1.45 17.00 11.08
C THR A 153 -1.40 15.57 10.55
N VAL A 154 -2.21 15.28 9.52
CA VAL A 154 -2.27 13.98 8.85
C VAL A 154 -2.33 14.21 7.33
N LEU A 155 -1.52 13.45 6.59
CA LEU A 155 -1.54 13.39 5.14
C LEU A 155 -2.33 12.16 4.69
N LEU A 156 -3.31 12.35 3.83
CA LEU A 156 -4.19 11.33 3.29
C LEU A 156 -3.89 11.14 1.80
N LEU A 157 -3.49 9.94 1.39
CA LEU A 157 -3.13 9.61 0.02
C LEU A 157 -4.07 8.53 -0.52
N ASP A 158 -4.95 8.89 -1.48
CA ASP A 158 -5.94 8.01 -2.08
C ASP A 158 -5.43 7.48 -3.42
N GLU A 159 -4.89 6.27 -3.45
CA GLU A 159 -4.28 5.61 -4.62
C GLU A 159 -3.36 6.52 -5.45
N PRO A 160 -2.40 7.20 -4.81
CA PRO A 160 -1.67 8.29 -5.46
C PRO A 160 -0.79 7.84 -6.63
N LEU A 161 -0.48 6.55 -6.77
CA LEU A 161 0.44 6.01 -7.77
C LEU A 161 -0.28 5.31 -8.93
N SER A 162 -1.60 5.13 -8.86
CA SER A 162 -2.37 4.30 -9.80
C SER A 162 -2.35 4.78 -11.25
N ALA A 163 -2.16 6.09 -11.50
CA ALA A 163 -2.15 6.68 -12.83
C ALA A 163 -0.75 6.73 -13.48
N LEU A 164 0.29 6.18 -12.82
CA LEU A 164 1.68 6.23 -13.27
C LEU A 164 2.11 4.92 -13.93
N ASP A 165 3.03 5.01 -14.90
CA ASP A 165 3.72 3.83 -15.42
C ASP A 165 4.64 3.20 -14.36
N ALA A 166 5.01 1.92 -14.57
CA ALA A 166 5.71 1.12 -13.57
C ALA A 166 7.05 1.74 -13.11
N LYS A 167 7.83 2.33 -14.02
CA LYS A 167 9.12 2.92 -13.67
C LYS A 167 8.96 4.19 -12.84
N VAL A 168 8.10 5.10 -13.29
CA VAL A 168 7.80 6.36 -12.57
C VAL A 168 7.16 6.06 -11.22
N ARG A 169 6.33 5.03 -11.13
CA ARG A 169 5.70 4.59 -9.88
C ARG A 169 6.72 4.25 -8.80
N VAL A 170 7.77 3.49 -9.15
CA VAL A 170 8.86 3.15 -8.20
C VAL A 170 9.57 4.41 -7.70
N GLU A 171 9.95 5.31 -8.64
CA GLU A 171 10.65 6.55 -8.29
C GLU A 171 9.81 7.44 -7.35
N VAL A 172 8.54 7.64 -7.69
CA VAL A 172 7.64 8.50 -6.91
C VAL A 172 7.28 7.87 -5.56
N ARG A 173 7.18 6.55 -5.47
CA ARG A 173 6.98 5.82 -4.21
C ARG A 173 8.13 6.09 -3.22
N GLU A 174 9.37 5.97 -3.68
CA GLU A 174 10.55 6.26 -2.86
C GLU A 174 10.58 7.73 -2.42
N GLU A 175 10.18 8.64 -3.30
CA GLU A 175 10.09 10.06 -2.98
C GLU A 175 9.02 10.34 -1.92
N ILE A 176 7.83 9.75 -2.02
CA ILE A 176 6.78 9.89 -1.00
C ILE A 176 7.32 9.44 0.35
N ARG A 177 8.02 8.29 0.40
CA ARG A 177 8.62 7.80 1.66
C ARG A 177 9.68 8.75 2.19
N SER A 178 10.56 9.24 1.32
CA SER A 178 11.60 10.21 1.69
C SER A 178 11.00 11.51 2.22
N LEU A 179 9.98 12.05 1.55
CA LEU A 179 9.27 13.25 1.97
C LEU A 179 8.59 13.05 3.34
N GLN A 180 7.90 11.94 3.50
CA GLN A 180 7.23 11.60 4.75
C GLN A 180 8.23 11.52 5.92
N LYS A 181 9.38 10.85 5.74
CA LYS A 181 10.43 10.78 6.76
C LYS A 181 11.05 12.14 7.09
N ARG A 182 11.28 12.98 6.07
CA ARG A 182 11.85 14.33 6.25
C ARG A 182 10.91 15.27 6.98
N THR A 183 9.63 15.19 6.70
CA THR A 183 8.60 16.05 7.30
C THR A 183 8.07 15.49 8.63
N GLY A 184 8.25 14.20 8.89
CA GLY A 184 7.65 13.50 10.04
C GLY A 184 6.12 13.52 10.03
N THR A 185 5.48 13.74 8.87
CA THR A 185 4.03 13.85 8.76
C THR A 185 3.39 12.47 8.88
N THR A 186 2.43 12.32 9.80
CA THR A 186 1.61 11.10 9.90
C THR A 186 0.84 10.90 8.61
N THR A 187 0.92 9.71 8.01
CA THR A 187 0.40 9.48 6.67
C THR A 187 -0.47 8.24 6.61
N LEU A 188 -1.67 8.39 6.06
CA LEU A 188 -2.56 7.29 5.69
C LEU A 188 -2.51 7.12 4.18
N PHE A 189 -2.01 5.97 3.72
CA PHE A 189 -1.79 5.65 2.31
C PHE A 189 -2.76 4.56 1.88
N VAL A 190 -3.63 4.83 0.92
CA VAL A 190 -4.55 3.83 0.36
C VAL A 190 -4.00 3.33 -0.96
N THR A 191 -3.95 2.01 -1.10
CA THR A 191 -3.55 1.34 -2.35
C THR A 191 -4.24 -0.03 -2.49
N HIS A 192 -4.26 -0.55 -3.70
CA HIS A 192 -4.59 -1.94 -4.01
C HIS A 192 -3.35 -2.74 -4.46
N ASP A 193 -2.19 -2.06 -4.56
CA ASP A 193 -0.91 -2.64 -4.98
C ASP A 193 -0.14 -3.10 -3.73
N GLN A 194 0.18 -4.39 -3.70
CA GLN A 194 0.87 -5.03 -2.56
C GLN A 194 2.31 -4.53 -2.45
N ASP A 195 3.01 -4.39 -3.58
CA ASP A 195 4.41 -3.92 -3.60
C ASP A 195 4.52 -2.49 -3.07
N GLU A 196 3.52 -1.65 -3.38
CA GLU A 196 3.46 -0.31 -2.80
C GLU A 196 3.33 -0.38 -1.28
N ALA A 197 2.33 -1.12 -0.78
CA ALA A 197 2.05 -1.21 0.65
C ALA A 197 3.24 -1.80 1.44
N LEU A 198 3.81 -2.91 0.96
CA LEU A 198 4.90 -3.60 1.63
C LEU A 198 6.20 -2.80 1.66
N THR A 199 6.43 -1.94 0.64
CA THR A 199 7.72 -1.23 0.49
C THR A 199 7.75 0.12 1.20
N ILE A 200 6.61 0.84 1.26
CA ILE A 200 6.58 2.22 1.75
C ILE A 200 6.22 2.34 3.23
N SER A 201 5.51 1.34 3.79
CA SER A 201 4.80 1.48 5.06
C SER A 201 5.64 1.11 6.27
N ASP A 202 5.35 1.73 7.39
CA ASP A 202 5.78 1.26 8.71
C ASP A 202 4.87 0.12 9.18
N ARG A 203 3.55 0.21 8.88
CA ARG A 203 2.57 -0.86 9.08
C ARG A 203 1.60 -0.93 7.91
N VAL A 204 1.07 -2.12 7.67
CA VAL A 204 0.04 -2.41 6.67
C VAL A 204 -1.24 -2.86 7.39
N CYS A 205 -2.36 -2.23 7.04
CA CYS A 205 -3.71 -2.62 7.43
C CYS A 205 -4.36 -3.32 6.25
N VAL A 206 -4.52 -4.63 6.32
CA VAL A 206 -5.17 -5.44 5.28
C VAL A 206 -6.66 -5.47 5.52
N MET A 207 -7.45 -5.11 4.49
CA MET A 207 -8.91 -5.05 4.56
C MET A 207 -9.57 -5.98 3.56
N SER A 208 -10.70 -6.54 3.96
CA SER A 208 -11.64 -7.24 3.08
C SER A 208 -13.07 -6.99 3.54
N ASN A 209 -13.98 -6.71 2.61
CA ASN A 209 -15.43 -6.56 2.88
C ASN A 209 -15.75 -5.63 4.07
N GLY A 210 -15.10 -4.48 4.14
CA GLY A 210 -15.32 -3.49 5.20
C GLY A 210 -14.67 -3.80 6.54
N VAL A 211 -14.01 -4.96 6.67
CA VAL A 211 -13.40 -5.46 7.91
C VAL A 211 -11.87 -5.49 7.80
N ILE A 212 -11.19 -5.11 8.88
CA ILE A 212 -9.74 -5.31 9.00
C ILE A 212 -9.46 -6.80 9.24
N GLN A 213 -8.62 -7.38 8.40
CA GLN A 213 -8.18 -8.76 8.50
C GLN A 213 -6.91 -8.88 9.34
N GLN A 214 -5.98 -7.95 9.14
CA GLN A 214 -4.71 -7.92 9.91
C GLN A 214 -4.12 -6.50 9.86
N VAL A 215 -3.43 -6.13 10.93
CA VAL A 215 -2.55 -4.95 10.98
C VAL A 215 -1.21 -5.38 11.55
N GLY A 216 -0.14 -5.11 10.84
CA GLY A 216 1.23 -5.46 11.27
C GLY A 216 2.28 -4.74 10.42
N THR A 217 3.55 -4.94 10.73
CA THR A 217 4.65 -4.54 9.86
C THR A 217 4.55 -5.27 8.52
N PRO A 218 5.13 -4.77 7.42
CA PRO A 218 5.17 -5.47 6.14
C PRO A 218 5.64 -6.92 6.27
N GLN A 219 6.68 -7.16 7.07
CA GLN A 219 7.22 -8.50 7.29
C GLN A 219 6.24 -9.40 8.06
N GLU A 220 5.61 -8.91 9.14
CA GLU A 220 4.62 -9.68 9.89
C GLU A 220 3.42 -10.10 9.03
N VAL A 221 2.92 -9.19 8.18
CA VAL A 221 1.77 -9.48 7.31
C VAL A 221 2.13 -10.51 6.23
N TYR A 222 3.37 -10.50 5.74
CA TYR A 222 3.88 -11.41 4.71
C TYR A 222 4.23 -12.79 5.26
N ASP A 223 5.02 -12.83 6.35
CA ASP A 223 5.57 -14.07 6.92
C ASP A 223 4.61 -14.78 7.87
N ASN A 224 3.75 -14.00 8.58
CA ASN A 224 2.83 -14.49 9.61
C ASN A 224 1.39 -14.01 9.34
N PRO A 225 0.77 -14.42 8.22
CA PRO A 225 -0.60 -14.03 7.92
C PRO A 225 -1.57 -14.59 8.96
N SER A 226 -2.50 -13.76 9.43
CA SER A 226 -3.48 -14.15 10.45
C SER A 226 -4.66 -14.95 9.90
N THR A 227 -4.91 -14.90 8.58
CA THR A 227 -6.00 -15.62 7.91
C THR A 227 -5.53 -16.14 6.56
N ASP A 228 -6.23 -17.15 6.01
CA ASP A 228 -5.99 -17.65 4.65
C ASP A 228 -6.18 -16.54 3.61
N PHE A 229 -7.12 -15.62 3.85
CA PHE A 229 -7.30 -14.46 2.99
C PHE A 229 -6.02 -13.61 2.94
N VAL A 230 -5.42 -13.28 4.07
CA VAL A 230 -4.18 -12.49 4.10
C VAL A 230 -3.05 -13.26 3.44
N ALA A 231 -2.91 -14.55 3.71
CA ALA A 231 -1.87 -15.40 3.13
C ALA A 231 -1.94 -15.42 1.59
N THR A 232 -3.15 -15.54 1.03
CA THR A 232 -3.35 -15.63 -0.42
C THR A 232 -3.45 -14.26 -1.10
N PHE A 233 -3.87 -13.23 -0.38
CA PHE A 233 -3.97 -11.87 -0.91
C PHE A 233 -2.61 -11.16 -0.91
N ILE A 234 -1.71 -11.43 0.05
CA ILE A 234 -0.39 -10.81 0.13
C ILE A 234 0.65 -11.76 -0.46
N GLY A 235 1.14 -11.44 -1.66
CA GLY A 235 2.12 -12.26 -2.38
C GLY A 235 1.53 -13.55 -2.97
N GLU A 236 2.32 -14.23 -3.78
CA GLU A 236 1.97 -15.55 -4.31
C GLU A 236 2.05 -16.62 -3.22
N THR A 237 1.17 -17.62 -3.32
CA THR A 237 1.11 -18.73 -2.35
C THR A 237 0.79 -20.02 -3.07
N ASN A 238 1.53 -21.08 -2.76
CA ASN A 238 1.20 -22.45 -3.12
C ASN A 238 0.23 -23.02 -2.09
N SER A 239 -0.87 -23.63 -2.54
CA SER A 239 -1.73 -24.49 -1.71
C SER A 239 -1.39 -25.95 -2.03
N VAL A 240 -0.99 -26.71 -1.03
CA VAL A 240 -0.58 -28.11 -1.18
C VAL A 240 -1.14 -28.97 -0.05
N THR A 241 -1.41 -30.24 -0.35
CA THR A 241 -1.88 -31.20 0.66
C THR A 241 -0.70 -31.98 1.26
N ILE A 242 -0.41 -31.73 2.55
CA ILE A 242 0.64 -32.43 3.29
C ILE A 242 0.02 -33.25 4.41
N ALA A 243 0.23 -34.56 4.41
CA ALA A 243 -0.32 -35.47 5.43
C ALA A 243 -1.85 -35.33 5.62
N GLY A 244 -2.58 -35.04 4.54
CA GLY A 244 -4.04 -34.86 4.54
C GLY A 244 -4.52 -33.48 5.00
N ASN A 245 -3.62 -32.55 5.28
CA ASN A 245 -3.96 -31.16 5.60
C ASN A 245 -3.55 -30.24 4.44
N GLU A 246 -4.43 -29.30 4.13
CA GLU A 246 -4.09 -28.20 3.22
C GLU A 246 -3.17 -27.22 3.95
N VAL A 247 -2.04 -26.90 3.32
CA VAL A 247 -1.04 -25.95 3.83
C VAL A 247 -0.67 -24.95 2.76
N LEU A 248 -0.34 -23.75 3.20
CA LEU A 248 0.08 -22.65 2.34
C LEU A 248 1.59 -22.44 2.45
N VAL A 249 2.27 -22.30 1.30
CA VAL A 249 3.73 -22.13 1.23
C VAL A 249 4.08 -21.06 0.22
N ARG A 250 5.02 -20.18 0.55
CA ARG A 250 5.52 -19.18 -0.39
C ARG A 250 6.38 -19.83 -1.47
N PRO A 251 6.34 -19.35 -2.74
CA PRO A 251 7.19 -19.86 -3.81
C PRO A 251 8.69 -19.81 -3.51
N GLU A 252 9.16 -18.79 -2.80
CA GLU A 252 10.55 -18.63 -2.37
C GLU A 252 10.97 -19.58 -1.24
N HIS A 253 10.01 -20.13 -0.50
CA HIS A 253 10.21 -21.18 0.52
C HIS A 253 9.99 -22.59 -0.03
N THR A 254 9.80 -22.68 -1.35
CA THR A 254 9.66 -23.95 -2.06
C THR A 254 10.95 -24.21 -2.85
N ARG A 255 11.68 -25.26 -2.50
CA ARG A 255 12.91 -25.68 -3.20
C ARG A 255 12.64 -26.86 -4.11
N VAL A 256 13.18 -26.79 -5.33
CA VAL A 256 13.23 -27.91 -6.26
C VAL A 256 14.61 -28.52 -6.15
N VAL A 257 14.66 -29.81 -5.84
CA VAL A 257 15.89 -30.57 -5.61
C VAL A 257 15.98 -31.74 -6.59
N GLY A 258 17.17 -32.26 -6.78
CA GLY A 258 17.35 -33.47 -7.61
C GLY A 258 16.74 -34.71 -6.94
N ASP A 259 16.84 -35.83 -7.63
CA ASP A 259 16.06 -37.06 -7.47
C ASP A 259 16.14 -37.78 -6.11
N ALA A 260 16.81 -37.29 -5.07
CA ALA A 260 17.09 -38.11 -3.90
C ALA A 260 17.32 -37.39 -2.55
N GLU A 261 16.72 -36.22 -2.30
CA GLU A 261 16.75 -35.74 -0.90
C GLU A 261 15.72 -36.55 -0.07
N PRO A 262 16.15 -37.14 1.07
CA PRO A 262 15.21 -37.70 2.02
C PRO A 262 14.16 -36.63 2.41
N ASP A 263 12.91 -37.04 2.55
CA ASP A 263 11.78 -36.17 2.92
C ASP A 263 11.30 -35.15 1.85
N SER A 264 11.76 -35.30 0.58
CA SER A 264 11.21 -34.52 -0.53
C SER A 264 9.92 -35.13 -1.10
N TYR A 265 8.98 -34.27 -1.48
CA TYR A 265 7.80 -34.68 -2.25
C TYR A 265 8.18 -34.81 -3.72
N ARG A 266 7.65 -35.84 -4.41
CA ARG A 266 7.94 -36.04 -5.83
C ARG A 266 7.01 -35.22 -6.71
N GLY A 267 7.55 -34.74 -7.83
CA GLY A 267 6.80 -34.04 -8.84
C GLY A 267 7.48 -34.02 -10.20
N ILE A 268 6.79 -33.51 -11.19
CA ILE A 268 7.26 -33.43 -12.58
C ILE A 268 7.25 -31.93 -13.00
N VAL A 269 8.38 -31.47 -13.52
CA VAL A 269 8.53 -30.11 -14.04
C VAL A 269 7.57 -29.88 -15.21
N GLN A 270 6.66 -28.93 -15.06
CA GLN A 270 5.67 -28.56 -16.09
C GLN A 270 6.14 -27.39 -16.95
N SER A 271 6.72 -26.39 -16.32
CA SER A 271 7.23 -25.20 -17.00
C SER A 271 8.29 -24.51 -16.14
N PHE A 272 9.05 -23.66 -16.78
CA PHE A 272 9.95 -22.73 -16.10
C PHE A 272 9.91 -21.37 -16.81
N SER A 273 10.12 -20.32 -16.07
CA SER A 273 10.24 -18.96 -16.58
C SER A 273 11.49 -18.27 -16.01
N PHE A 274 12.00 -17.34 -16.79
CA PHE A 274 13.17 -16.56 -16.45
C PHE A 274 12.81 -15.09 -16.42
N ALA A 275 13.05 -14.45 -15.27
CA ALA A 275 12.80 -13.03 -15.05
C ALA A 275 14.08 -12.32 -14.55
N GLY A 276 15.18 -12.45 -15.32
CA GLY A 276 16.48 -11.85 -15.00
C GLY A 276 17.11 -12.46 -13.74
N PRO A 277 17.08 -11.81 -12.58
CA PRO A 277 17.70 -12.34 -11.36
C PRO A 277 16.98 -13.56 -10.76
N LEU A 278 15.74 -13.80 -11.16
CA LEU A 278 14.90 -14.86 -10.64
C LEU A 278 14.53 -15.87 -11.73
N LYS A 279 14.44 -17.14 -11.31
CA LYS A 279 13.82 -18.24 -12.06
C LYS A 279 12.62 -18.74 -11.28
N THR A 280 11.52 -19.03 -11.97
CA THR A 280 10.36 -19.71 -11.39
C THR A 280 10.17 -21.04 -12.11
N VAL A 281 10.07 -22.11 -11.35
CA VAL A 281 9.80 -23.47 -11.85
C VAL A 281 8.42 -23.86 -11.35
N VAL A 282 7.57 -24.36 -12.26
CA VAL A 282 6.26 -24.90 -11.92
C VAL A 282 6.35 -26.44 -11.97
N VAL A 283 6.03 -27.07 -10.87
CA VAL A 283 6.09 -28.53 -10.72
C VAL A 283 4.71 -29.05 -10.40
N ARG A 284 4.30 -30.12 -11.07
CA ARG A 284 3.10 -30.89 -10.74
C ARG A 284 3.47 -31.92 -9.70
N MET A 285 2.84 -31.85 -8.54
CA MET A 285 3.01 -32.81 -7.46
C MET A 285 2.49 -34.18 -7.83
N SER A 286 3.20 -35.24 -7.47
CA SER A 286 2.73 -36.62 -7.73
C SER A 286 1.67 -37.09 -6.74
N VAL A 287 1.50 -36.43 -5.61
CA VAL A 287 0.62 -36.84 -4.51
C VAL A 287 -0.83 -36.44 -4.74
N ASP A 288 -1.07 -35.24 -5.30
CA ASP A 288 -2.41 -34.64 -5.42
C ASP A 288 -2.61 -33.90 -6.76
N GLU A 289 -1.63 -33.99 -7.67
CA GLU A 289 -1.59 -33.30 -8.97
C GLU A 289 -1.60 -31.75 -8.86
N SER A 290 -1.48 -31.18 -7.68
CA SER A 290 -1.40 -29.72 -7.49
C SER A 290 -0.18 -29.14 -8.22
N LEU A 291 -0.33 -27.86 -8.66
CA LEU A 291 0.77 -27.13 -9.28
C LEU A 291 1.44 -26.27 -8.23
N VAL A 292 2.71 -26.51 -8.03
CA VAL A 292 3.55 -25.78 -7.07
C VAL A 292 4.56 -24.93 -7.82
N ARG A 293 4.70 -23.69 -7.43
CA ARG A 293 5.71 -22.74 -7.92
C ARG A 293 6.87 -22.67 -6.95
N ALA A 294 8.07 -22.76 -7.47
CA ALA A 294 9.30 -22.49 -6.73
C ALA A 294 10.03 -21.33 -7.38
N THR A 295 10.25 -20.26 -6.63
CA THR A 295 10.99 -19.07 -7.08
C THR A 295 12.37 -19.06 -6.44
N MET A 296 13.39 -19.00 -7.26
CA MET A 296 14.78 -19.07 -6.81
C MET A 296 15.64 -18.03 -7.54
N THR A 297 16.80 -17.71 -6.97
CA THR A 297 17.79 -16.88 -7.65
C THR A 297 18.36 -17.61 -8.86
N ASN A 298 18.58 -16.86 -9.95
CA ASN A 298 19.19 -17.40 -11.15
C ASN A 298 20.70 -17.66 -10.93
N THR A 299 21.02 -18.78 -10.30
CA THR A 299 22.40 -19.26 -10.17
C THR A 299 22.79 -20.13 -11.37
N VAL A 300 23.99 -19.95 -11.88
CA VAL A 300 24.53 -20.77 -12.98
C VAL A 300 24.66 -22.23 -12.50
N GLY A 301 24.11 -23.16 -13.25
CA GLY A 301 24.28 -24.61 -13.01
C GLY A 301 22.99 -25.37 -12.62
N THR A 302 21.88 -24.72 -12.38
CA THR A 302 20.58 -25.39 -12.19
C THR A 302 19.71 -25.22 -13.45
N GLU A 303 19.83 -26.18 -14.36
CA GLU A 303 18.93 -26.27 -15.52
C GLU A 303 17.92 -27.39 -15.27
N TRP A 304 16.65 -27.04 -15.29
CA TRP A 304 15.55 -28.00 -15.25
C TRP A 304 15.00 -28.22 -16.67
N THR A 305 14.59 -29.44 -16.97
CA THR A 305 13.96 -29.75 -18.25
C THR A 305 12.47 -30.08 -18.04
N MET A 306 11.64 -29.72 -19.01
CA MET A 306 10.22 -30.09 -18.96
C MET A 306 10.08 -31.62 -18.94
N GLY A 307 9.17 -32.13 -18.10
CA GLY A 307 8.98 -33.57 -17.91
C GLY A 307 10.00 -34.22 -16.96
N GLN A 308 10.98 -33.50 -16.45
CA GLN A 308 11.96 -34.02 -15.49
C GLN A 308 11.29 -34.33 -14.15
N GLU A 309 11.57 -35.50 -13.59
CA GLU A 309 11.21 -35.83 -12.21
C GLU A 309 12.13 -35.10 -11.25
N VAL A 310 11.55 -34.51 -10.20
CA VAL A 310 12.25 -33.70 -9.20
C VAL A 310 11.68 -33.94 -7.81
N GLY A 311 12.49 -33.64 -6.81
CA GLY A 311 12.04 -33.51 -5.42
C GLY A 311 11.61 -32.09 -5.11
N ILE A 312 10.66 -31.93 -4.20
CA ILE A 312 10.17 -30.63 -3.69
C ILE A 312 10.30 -30.64 -2.19
N VAL A 313 10.89 -29.58 -1.66
CA VAL A 313 11.06 -29.37 -0.22
C VAL A 313 10.44 -28.04 0.15
N PHE A 314 9.65 -28.03 1.23
CA PHE A 314 9.00 -26.83 1.78
C PHE A 314 9.76 -26.40 3.03
N ASP A 315 10.52 -25.30 2.93
CA ASP A 315 11.36 -24.84 4.04
C ASP A 315 10.56 -24.11 5.12
N HIS A 316 9.43 -23.47 4.74
CA HIS A 316 8.56 -22.77 5.66
C HIS A 316 7.10 -22.90 5.23
N ILE A 317 6.25 -23.32 6.16
CA ILE A 317 4.79 -23.45 5.96
C ILE A 317 4.12 -22.28 6.68
N LEU A 318 3.31 -21.53 5.95
CA LEU A 318 2.45 -20.53 6.55
C LEU A 318 1.38 -21.24 7.40
N ARG A 319 1.12 -20.70 8.58
CA ARG A 319 0.11 -21.23 9.50
C ARG A 319 -0.85 -20.09 9.86
N PRO A 320 -1.82 -19.77 8.99
CA PRO A 320 -2.84 -18.81 9.35
C PRO A 320 -3.55 -19.27 10.63
N THR A 321 -3.74 -18.36 11.55
CA THR A 321 -4.59 -18.59 12.73
C THR A 321 -6.01 -18.42 12.26
N THR A 322 -6.75 -19.54 12.12
CA THR A 322 -8.18 -19.57 11.79
C THR A 322 -9.05 -18.74 12.74
#